data_1ae94296af8cb45d55c3a258140e7908
#
_entry.id   1ae94296af8cb45d55c3a258140e7908
#
_cell.length_a   1.000
_cell.length_b   1.000
_cell.length_c   1.000
_cell.angle_alpha   90.00
_cell.angle_beta   90.00
_cell.angle_gamma   90.00
#
_symmetry.space_group_name_H-M   'P 1'
#
loop_
_entity.id
_entity.type
_entity.pdbx_description
1 polymer ?
#
loop_
_entity_poly.entity_id
_entity_poly.type
_entity_poly.pdbx_seq_one_letter_code
_entity_poly.pdbx_strand_id
1 'polypeptide(L)'
;MDTKKLDKWADLLLDTGKRNNLINFKDTRASTVEVLLPSSDVLFEKVDGTASFEVFDPKIVEEDDDTEESYAAEQLQIGTPEESSEPEQLQIEVSEKSDASGGKAAFLAQYSGKIKRQNQILLYNAATNPLTAVKNIDKKAREFIEETGVNVAYMAFGFVHWKESAASNYVFRAPILLVPIQLEQASAVEPYFIKSAEDDIIVNPTFSYKMDAEHGVKLPEYNDEGLTVYLEKVKRLVAKLQWTVTAECKIGIFSFLKINMYRDLKDNAKAILANQNVRQLLGEPTGTEKLYGDEGTAGSVMDPLIELHSVVDADSSQIEAIEMAKSGKSFVLQGPPGTGKSQTITNIIAECLSDGKK
;
A
#
# COMPACT_ATOMS: atom_id res chain seq x y z
N MET A 1 -9.13 -34.72 -8.68
CA MET A 1 -8.11 -33.68 -8.50
C MET A 1 -8.31 -33.05 -7.13
N ASP A 2 -7.32 -33.08 -6.29
CA ASP A 2 -7.46 -32.60 -4.91
C ASP A 2 -7.25 -31.05 -4.87
N THR A 3 -8.31 -30.32 -5.16
CA THR A 3 -8.33 -28.85 -5.05
C THR A 3 -8.08 -28.38 -3.60
N LYS A 4 -8.26 -29.27 -2.61
CA LYS A 4 -8.14 -28.92 -1.18
C LYS A 4 -6.76 -28.37 -0.79
N LYS A 5 -5.66 -28.84 -1.43
CA LYS A 5 -4.33 -28.30 -1.14
C LYS A 5 -4.15 -26.90 -1.73
N LEU A 6 -4.64 -26.69 -2.97
CA LEU A 6 -4.60 -25.38 -3.62
C LEU A 6 -5.45 -24.37 -2.85
N ASP A 7 -6.66 -24.77 -2.42
CA ASP A 7 -7.53 -23.95 -1.57
C ASP A 7 -6.83 -23.57 -0.26
N LYS A 8 -6.17 -24.52 0.39
CA LYS A 8 -5.41 -24.25 1.61
C LYS A 8 -4.24 -23.28 1.37
N TRP A 9 -3.55 -23.39 0.25
CA TRP A 9 -2.49 -22.43 -0.11
C TRP A 9 -3.06 -21.05 -0.40
N ALA A 10 -4.18 -20.96 -1.12
CA ALA A 10 -4.86 -19.71 -1.34
C ALA A 10 -5.27 -19.04 -0.02
N ASP A 11 -5.87 -19.80 0.91
CA ASP A 11 -6.27 -19.28 2.23
C ASP A 11 -5.07 -18.76 3.05
N LEU A 12 -3.88 -19.34 2.90
CA LEU A 12 -2.66 -18.86 3.55
C LEU A 12 -2.16 -17.51 2.99
N LEU A 13 -2.56 -17.13 1.77
CA LEU A 13 -2.23 -15.82 1.20
C LEU A 13 -3.09 -14.70 1.81
N LEU A 14 -4.26 -15.03 2.34
CA LEU A 14 -5.14 -14.04 2.93
C LEU A 14 -4.61 -13.60 4.29
N ASP A 15 -4.09 -12.38 4.34
CA ASP A 15 -3.76 -11.74 5.60
C ASP A 15 -5.02 -11.07 6.18
N THR A 16 -5.89 -11.86 6.79
CA THR A 16 -7.07 -11.37 7.53
C THR A 16 -6.75 -10.99 8.97
N GLY A 17 -5.47 -10.92 9.30
CA GLY A 17 -4.99 -10.62 10.64
C GLY A 17 -5.16 -9.16 11.06
N LYS A 18 -5.15 -8.92 12.35
CA LYS A 18 -5.31 -7.59 12.99
C LYS A 18 -4.16 -6.61 12.70
N ARG A 19 -3.09 -7.06 12.05
CA ARG A 19 -1.96 -6.20 11.61
C ARG A 19 -2.17 -5.63 10.21
N ASN A 20 -3.12 -6.18 9.46
CA ASN A 20 -3.43 -5.69 8.12
C ASN A 20 -4.26 -4.42 8.20
N ASN A 21 -3.80 -3.33 7.57
CA ASN A 21 -4.48 -2.04 7.51
C ASN A 21 -5.85 -2.10 6.79
N LEU A 22 -6.07 -3.11 5.94
CA LEU A 22 -7.36 -3.35 5.29
C LEU A 22 -8.42 -3.93 6.24
N ILE A 23 -7.99 -4.50 7.38
CA ILE A 23 -8.84 -5.10 8.40
C ILE A 23 -8.92 -4.24 9.66
N ASN A 24 -7.79 -3.65 10.05
CA ASN A 24 -7.64 -2.84 11.25
C ASN A 24 -6.72 -1.66 10.98
N PHE A 25 -7.27 -0.65 10.33
CA PHE A 25 -6.56 0.57 10.03
C PHE A 25 -6.22 1.33 11.32
N LYS A 26 -4.97 1.72 11.43
CA LYS A 26 -4.46 2.50 12.56
C LYS A 26 -3.88 3.80 12.05
N ASP A 27 -4.25 4.89 12.72
CA ASP A 27 -3.56 6.15 12.50
C ASP A 27 -2.13 6.02 13.00
N THR A 28 -1.17 6.33 12.14
CA THR A 28 0.25 6.27 12.45
C THR A 28 0.89 7.64 12.27
N ARG A 29 1.85 7.97 13.12
CA ARG A 29 2.61 9.22 13.03
C ARG A 29 3.28 9.38 11.66
N ALA A 30 3.79 8.30 11.10
CA ALA A 30 4.72 8.36 9.99
C ALA A 30 4.09 8.19 8.59
N SER A 31 2.91 7.56 8.49
CA SER A 31 2.41 7.10 7.19
C SER A 31 0.89 7.11 7.03
N THR A 32 0.21 7.94 7.80
CA THR A 32 -1.23 8.20 7.60
C THR A 32 -1.55 9.66 7.82
N VAL A 33 -2.45 10.21 7.02
CA VAL A 33 -3.02 11.55 7.22
C VAL A 33 -4.52 11.50 6.99
N GLU A 34 -5.25 12.35 7.68
CA GLU A 34 -6.68 12.54 7.50
C GLU A 34 -6.94 13.77 6.66
N VAL A 35 -7.87 13.71 5.71
CA VAL A 35 -8.34 14.88 4.97
C VAL A 35 -9.47 15.52 5.75
N LEU A 36 -9.27 16.76 6.21
CA LEU A 36 -10.29 17.53 6.92
C LEU A 36 -11.14 18.38 5.99
N LEU A 37 -10.54 18.93 4.94
CA LEU A 37 -11.21 19.73 3.92
C LEU A 37 -10.67 19.38 2.54
N PRO A 38 -11.55 19.35 1.52
CA PRO A 38 -13.01 19.45 1.64
C PRO A 38 -13.62 18.26 2.35
N SER A 39 -14.95 18.24 2.55
CA SER A 39 -15.62 17.06 3.10
C SER A 39 -15.39 15.82 2.22
N SER A 40 -15.46 14.64 2.80
CA SER A 40 -15.22 13.38 2.10
C SER A 40 -16.10 13.18 0.87
N ASP A 41 -17.37 13.63 0.91
CA ASP A 41 -18.28 13.56 -0.24
C ASP A 41 -17.82 14.44 -1.39
N VAL A 42 -17.50 15.72 -1.12
CA VAL A 42 -17.02 16.67 -2.12
C VAL A 42 -15.66 16.22 -2.68
N LEU A 43 -14.80 15.67 -1.83
CA LEU A 43 -13.51 15.15 -2.27
C LEU A 43 -13.68 13.94 -3.18
N PHE A 44 -14.56 13.01 -2.80
CA PHE A 44 -14.81 11.78 -3.55
C PHE A 44 -15.33 12.06 -4.96
N GLU A 45 -16.33 12.95 -5.11
CA GLU A 45 -16.84 13.36 -6.43
C GLU A 45 -15.76 13.96 -7.34
N LYS A 46 -14.77 14.65 -6.74
CA LYS A 46 -13.67 15.24 -7.50
C LYS A 46 -12.56 14.24 -7.83
N VAL A 47 -12.31 13.28 -6.94
CA VAL A 47 -11.25 12.27 -7.11
C VAL A 47 -11.62 11.24 -8.18
N ASP A 48 -12.90 10.99 -8.40
CA ASP A 48 -13.40 10.14 -9.50
C ASP A 48 -13.12 10.74 -10.91
N GLY A 49 -12.65 11.99 -10.95
CA GLY A 49 -12.15 12.66 -12.14
C GLY A 49 -10.62 12.79 -12.16
N THR A 50 -10.11 13.49 -13.17
CA THR A 50 -8.66 13.81 -13.32
C THR A 50 -8.20 14.97 -12.41
N ALA A 51 -8.85 15.18 -11.27
CA ALA A 51 -8.55 16.31 -10.40
C ALA A 51 -7.21 16.13 -9.68
N SER A 52 -6.45 17.22 -9.63
CA SER A 52 -5.22 17.35 -8.86
C SER A 52 -5.48 18.26 -7.66
N PHE A 53 -5.13 17.79 -6.46
CA PHE A 53 -5.31 18.52 -5.22
C PHE A 53 -3.98 19.01 -4.69
N GLU A 54 -3.90 20.30 -4.42
CA GLU A 54 -2.76 20.94 -3.76
C GLU A 54 -2.88 20.71 -2.25
N VAL A 55 -1.83 20.19 -1.63
CA VAL A 55 -1.77 20.04 -0.18
C VAL A 55 -1.45 21.37 0.46
N PHE A 56 -2.35 21.86 1.32
CA PHE A 56 -2.15 23.08 2.07
C PHE A 56 -1.04 22.92 3.12
N ASP A 57 -0.06 23.84 3.10
CA ASP A 57 1.01 23.90 4.10
C ASP A 57 0.69 24.95 5.17
N PRO A 58 0.41 24.52 6.42
CA PRO A 58 0.17 25.45 7.52
C PRO A 58 1.32 26.42 7.81
N LYS A 59 2.57 26.01 7.55
CA LYS A 59 3.75 26.83 7.87
C LYS A 59 3.88 28.07 6.99
N ILE A 60 3.50 27.98 5.73
CA ILE A 60 3.57 29.13 4.79
C ILE A 60 2.69 30.29 5.29
N VAL A 61 1.58 29.97 5.93
CA VAL A 61 0.63 30.98 6.43
C VAL A 61 1.07 31.59 7.78
N GLU A 62 1.80 30.83 8.58
CA GLU A 62 2.37 31.36 9.83
C GLU A 62 3.49 32.38 9.53
N GLU A 63 4.31 32.11 8.50
CA GLU A 63 5.35 33.08 8.07
C GLU A 63 4.77 34.37 7.49
N ASP A 64 3.61 34.31 6.78
CA ASP A 64 2.93 35.50 6.27
C ASP A 64 2.28 36.33 7.39
N ASP A 65 1.66 35.67 8.39
CA ASP A 65 1.06 36.33 9.55
C ASP A 65 2.15 37.03 10.41
N ASP A 66 3.30 36.38 10.65
CA ASP A 66 4.43 36.96 11.39
C ASP A 66 5.04 38.18 10.66
N THR A 67 5.04 38.18 9.33
CA THR A 67 5.50 39.33 8.54
C THR A 67 4.52 40.48 8.59
N GLU A 68 3.21 40.25 8.55
CA GLU A 68 2.20 41.31 8.67
C GLU A 68 2.20 41.95 10.09
N GLU A 69 2.35 41.15 11.15
CA GLU A 69 2.49 41.69 12.51
C GLU A 69 3.81 42.45 12.71
N SER A 70 4.91 42.01 12.08
CA SER A 70 6.19 42.73 12.09
C SER A 70 6.11 44.08 11.43
N TYR A 71 5.46 44.20 10.23
CA TYR A 71 5.24 45.48 9.57
C TYR A 71 4.29 46.42 10.34
N ALA A 72 3.32 45.90 11.07
CA ALA A 72 2.43 46.67 11.93
C ALA A 72 3.14 47.17 13.20
N ALA A 73 4.08 46.37 13.75
CA ALA A 73 4.88 46.75 14.93
C ALA A 73 5.98 47.77 14.62
N GLU A 74 6.59 47.71 13.42
CA GLU A 74 7.63 48.69 12.99
C GLU A 74 7.08 50.10 12.77
N GLN A 75 5.79 50.30 12.52
CA GLN A 75 5.18 51.62 12.40
C GLN A 75 4.85 52.28 13.73
N LEU A 76 4.99 51.61 14.88
CA LEU A 76 4.65 52.10 16.21
C LEU A 76 5.82 52.28 17.18
N GLN A 77 7.06 51.99 16.80
CA GLN A 77 8.23 52.18 17.69
C GLN A 77 9.29 53.09 17.09
N ILE A 78 9.14 54.40 17.34
CA ILE A 78 10.29 55.29 17.50
C ILE A 78 10.50 55.52 18.98
N GLY A 79 11.53 54.90 19.55
CA GLY A 79 11.95 55.28 20.94
C GLY A 79 12.70 54.22 21.73
N THR A 80 14.04 54.24 21.61
CA THR A 80 15.13 53.93 22.56
C THR A 80 15.40 52.44 22.97
N PRO A 81 16.69 52.08 23.08
CA PRO A 81 17.17 50.73 23.28
C PRO A 81 17.48 50.44 24.73
N GLU A 82 17.40 49.17 25.15
CA GLU A 82 18.35 48.54 26.04
C GLU A 82 17.98 47.08 26.42
N GLU A 83 19.03 46.27 26.32
CA GLU A 83 19.42 45.07 27.08
C GLU A 83 18.73 43.71 26.86
N SER A 84 19.57 42.89 26.24
CA SER A 84 19.86 41.44 26.37
C SER A 84 19.05 40.60 27.34
N SER A 85 18.44 39.54 26.86
CA SER A 85 18.43 38.21 27.48
C SER A 85 18.08 37.13 26.48
N GLU A 86 18.82 36.03 26.57
CA GLU A 86 18.78 34.84 25.71
C GLU A 86 17.39 34.19 25.67
N PRO A 87 17.00 33.54 24.52
CA PRO A 87 15.74 32.82 24.47
C PRO A 87 15.83 31.47 25.18
N GLU A 88 15.08 31.33 26.25
CA GLU A 88 14.78 30.04 26.87
C GLU A 88 14.09 29.11 25.86
N GLN A 89 14.71 27.95 25.64
CA GLN A 89 14.12 26.85 24.93
C GLN A 89 12.89 26.33 25.68
N LEU A 90 11.70 26.70 25.25
CA LEU A 90 10.46 26.07 25.68
C LEU A 90 10.42 24.61 25.13
N GLN A 91 10.85 23.69 25.98
CA GLN A 91 10.55 22.27 25.83
C GLN A 91 9.05 22.09 26.11
N ILE A 92 8.28 21.92 25.06
CA ILE A 92 6.91 21.47 25.19
C ILE A 92 6.94 19.99 25.54
N GLU A 93 6.83 19.68 26.81
CA GLU A 93 6.45 18.35 27.29
C GLU A 93 4.99 18.10 26.87
N VAL A 94 4.84 17.32 25.80
CA VAL A 94 3.54 16.78 25.40
C VAL A 94 3.16 15.70 26.40
N SER A 95 2.34 16.07 27.39
CA SER A 95 1.68 15.10 28.25
C SER A 95 0.75 14.21 27.42
N GLU A 96 1.06 12.93 27.37
CA GLU A 96 0.17 11.88 26.84
C GLU A 96 -1.11 11.85 27.68
N LYS A 97 -2.15 12.46 27.18
CA LYS A 97 -3.60 12.28 27.42
C LYS A 97 -4.37 13.60 27.26
N SER A 98 -4.49 14.07 26.04
CA SER A 98 -5.53 15.03 25.69
C SER A 98 -6.33 14.48 24.52
N ASP A 99 -7.65 14.51 24.64
CA ASP A 99 -8.62 14.03 23.67
C ASP A 99 -8.25 14.42 22.24
N ALA A 100 -7.97 13.41 21.39
CA ALA A 100 -7.62 13.57 19.99
C ALA A 100 -8.69 14.37 19.19
N SER A 101 -9.91 14.45 19.71
CA SER A 101 -11.01 15.22 19.12
C SER A 101 -10.86 16.74 19.33
N GLY A 102 -10.32 17.18 20.44
CA GLY A 102 -10.13 18.61 20.75
C GLY A 102 -9.05 19.25 19.88
N GLY A 103 -7.92 18.57 19.68
CA GLY A 103 -6.83 19.03 18.82
C GLY A 103 -7.22 19.15 17.35
N LYS A 104 -7.99 18.19 16.84
CA LYS A 104 -8.50 18.20 15.46
C LYS A 104 -9.48 19.37 15.21
N ALA A 105 -10.41 19.61 16.13
CA ALA A 105 -11.38 20.69 16.01
C ALA A 105 -10.70 22.08 16.06
N ALA A 106 -9.72 22.25 16.94
CA ALA A 106 -8.93 23.48 17.03
C ALA A 106 -8.12 23.72 15.75
N PHE A 107 -7.47 22.69 15.22
CA PHE A 107 -6.71 22.76 13.98
C PHE A 107 -7.61 23.13 12.79
N LEU A 108 -8.78 22.49 12.68
CA LEU A 108 -9.76 22.81 11.65
C LEU A 108 -10.25 24.27 11.75
N ALA A 109 -10.55 24.75 12.96
CA ALA A 109 -10.98 26.13 13.19
C ALA A 109 -9.91 27.15 12.80
N GLN A 110 -8.64 26.85 13.10
CA GLN A 110 -7.49 27.72 12.79
C GLN A 110 -7.25 27.88 11.29
N TYR A 111 -7.37 26.80 10.52
CA TYR A 111 -6.95 26.82 9.11
C TYR A 111 -8.09 26.77 8.10
N SER A 112 -9.35 26.52 8.49
CA SER A 112 -10.47 26.43 7.55
C SER A 112 -10.70 27.71 6.73
N GLY A 113 -10.50 28.89 7.34
CA GLY A 113 -10.62 30.20 6.66
C GLY A 113 -9.41 30.58 5.79
N LYS A 114 -8.30 29.86 5.94
CA LYS A 114 -7.05 30.13 5.22
C LYS A 114 -6.94 29.37 3.88
N ILE A 115 -7.81 28.42 3.63
CA ILE A 115 -7.89 27.71 2.34
C ILE A 115 -8.58 28.61 1.31
N LYS A 116 -7.81 29.08 0.33
CA LYS A 116 -8.27 30.05 -0.68
C LYS A 116 -8.63 29.44 -2.03
N ARG A 117 -8.14 28.22 -2.35
CA ARG A 117 -8.32 27.58 -3.65
C ARG A 117 -9.25 26.37 -3.57
N GLN A 118 -10.09 26.19 -4.58
CA GLN A 118 -11.07 25.07 -4.62
C GLN A 118 -10.44 23.67 -4.70
N ASN A 119 -9.18 23.60 -5.13
CA ASN A 119 -8.41 22.36 -5.24
C ASN A 119 -7.40 22.16 -4.10
N GLN A 120 -7.43 23.00 -3.06
CA GLN A 120 -6.60 22.82 -1.88
C GLN A 120 -7.27 21.84 -0.91
N ILE A 121 -6.45 20.98 -0.30
CA ILE A 121 -6.87 20.05 0.74
C ILE A 121 -6.14 20.34 2.05
N LEU A 122 -6.88 20.32 3.16
CA LEU A 122 -6.33 20.43 4.49
C LEU A 122 -6.13 19.03 5.07
N LEU A 123 -4.87 18.68 5.33
CA LEU A 123 -4.48 17.41 5.92
C LEU A 123 -4.21 17.59 7.42
N TYR A 124 -4.47 16.53 8.18
CA TYR A 124 -4.25 16.48 9.62
C TYR A 124 -3.57 15.17 10.04
N ASN A 125 -2.65 15.27 10.99
CA ASN A 125 -2.10 14.14 11.72
C ASN A 125 -1.93 14.57 13.19
N ALA A 126 -2.47 13.80 14.12
CA ALA A 126 -2.48 14.13 15.54
C ALA A 126 -1.07 14.14 16.20
N ALA A 127 -0.09 13.49 15.58
CA ALA A 127 1.22 13.24 16.19
C ALA A 127 2.41 13.92 15.49
N THR A 128 2.19 14.52 14.30
CA THR A 128 3.26 15.17 13.52
C THR A 128 2.69 16.16 12.50
N ASN A 129 3.56 16.97 11.90
CA ASN A 129 3.18 17.77 10.75
C ASN A 129 2.68 16.85 9.61
N PRO A 130 1.48 17.08 9.04
CA PRO A 130 0.89 16.25 7.99
C PRO A 130 1.80 16.07 6.77
N LEU A 131 2.54 17.11 6.38
CA LEU A 131 3.47 17.06 5.24
C LEU A 131 4.61 16.07 5.45
N THR A 132 5.07 15.88 6.69
CA THR A 132 6.07 14.86 6.99
C THR A 132 5.51 13.45 6.74
N ALA A 133 4.27 13.21 7.09
CA ALA A 133 3.61 11.93 6.82
C ALA A 133 3.37 11.73 5.31
N VAL A 134 2.94 12.78 4.59
CA VAL A 134 2.78 12.75 3.12
C VAL A 134 4.10 12.40 2.44
N LYS A 135 5.21 13.05 2.82
CA LYS A 135 6.55 12.74 2.29
C LYS A 135 6.97 11.29 2.53
N ASN A 136 6.65 10.74 3.69
CA ASN A 136 6.95 9.34 4.00
C ASN A 136 6.06 8.37 3.22
N ILE A 137 4.79 8.74 2.96
CA ILE A 137 3.89 7.94 2.11
C ILE A 137 4.41 7.92 0.68
N ASP A 138 4.77 9.10 0.12
CA ASP A 138 5.33 9.23 -1.22
C ASP A 138 6.59 8.38 -1.39
N LYS A 139 7.55 8.51 -0.46
CA LYS A 139 8.79 7.73 -0.48
C LYS A 139 8.51 6.23 -0.50
N LYS A 140 7.66 5.73 0.41
CA LYS A 140 7.31 4.31 0.48
C LYS A 140 6.56 3.82 -0.75
N ALA A 141 5.66 4.65 -1.30
CA ALA A 141 4.93 4.30 -2.51
C ALA A 141 5.86 4.14 -3.71
N ARG A 142 6.83 5.06 -3.87
CA ARG A 142 7.85 4.97 -4.93
C ARG A 142 8.73 3.74 -4.78
N GLU A 143 9.26 3.50 -3.58
CA GLU A 143 10.06 2.31 -3.28
C GLU A 143 9.28 1.03 -3.65
N PHE A 144 7.99 0.96 -3.30
CA PHE A 144 7.18 -0.22 -3.58
C PHE A 144 6.88 -0.38 -5.08
N ILE A 145 6.65 0.72 -5.80
CA ILE A 145 6.48 0.71 -7.26
C ILE A 145 7.78 0.25 -7.95
N GLU A 146 8.94 0.74 -7.52
CA GLU A 146 10.24 0.33 -8.06
C GLU A 146 10.52 -1.17 -7.84
N GLU A 147 10.15 -1.71 -6.68
CA GLU A 147 10.38 -3.11 -6.34
C GLU A 147 9.35 -4.07 -6.97
N THR A 148 8.09 -3.66 -7.06
CA THR A 148 6.98 -4.59 -7.40
C THR A 148 6.16 -4.18 -8.61
N GLY A 149 6.32 -2.96 -9.09
CA GLY A 149 5.48 -2.38 -10.16
C GLY A 149 4.06 -2.02 -9.70
N VAL A 150 3.74 -2.11 -8.39
CA VAL A 150 2.37 -1.95 -7.87
C VAL A 150 2.27 -0.69 -7.04
N ASN A 151 1.25 0.14 -7.29
CA ASN A 151 0.92 1.29 -6.44
C ASN A 151 0.31 0.82 -5.11
N VAL A 152 0.74 1.45 -4.02
CA VAL A 152 0.25 1.17 -2.66
C VAL A 152 -0.25 2.41 -1.92
N ALA A 153 -0.21 3.59 -2.55
CA ALA A 153 -0.75 4.82 -1.98
C ALA A 153 -2.22 4.98 -2.35
N TYR A 154 -3.08 5.09 -1.34
CA TYR A 154 -4.53 5.20 -1.54
C TYR A 154 -5.14 6.26 -0.64
N MET A 155 -6.23 6.88 -1.13
CA MET A 155 -7.25 7.53 -0.32
C MET A 155 -8.30 6.50 0.07
N ALA A 156 -8.50 6.32 1.37
CA ALA A 156 -9.53 5.45 1.93
C ALA A 156 -10.74 6.27 2.36
N PHE A 157 -11.89 5.99 1.75
CA PHE A 157 -13.15 6.67 2.02
C PHE A 157 -14.11 5.77 2.77
N GLY A 158 -14.61 6.27 3.89
CA GLY A 158 -15.51 5.55 4.77
C GLY A 158 -14.83 4.41 5.53
N PHE A 159 -15.22 4.24 6.79
CA PHE A 159 -14.67 3.20 7.65
C PHE A 159 -15.78 2.46 8.39
N VAL A 160 -15.71 1.13 8.42
CA VAL A 160 -16.53 0.30 9.31
C VAL A 160 -15.80 0.15 10.63
N HIS A 161 -16.46 0.51 11.71
CA HIS A 161 -16.04 0.20 13.08
C HIS A 161 -16.69 -1.12 13.47
N TRP A 162 -15.91 -2.17 13.54
CA TRP A 162 -16.39 -3.54 13.69
C TRP A 162 -15.77 -4.26 14.88
N LYS A 163 -16.42 -5.32 15.35
CA LYS A 163 -16.00 -6.17 16.46
C LYS A 163 -16.02 -7.62 16.04
N GLU A 164 -15.07 -8.41 16.54
CA GLU A 164 -15.01 -9.87 16.27
C GLU A 164 -16.20 -10.61 16.89
N SER A 165 -16.68 -10.13 18.03
CA SER A 165 -17.87 -10.68 18.70
C SER A 165 -18.60 -9.58 19.46
N ALA A 166 -19.86 -9.79 19.78
CA ALA A 166 -20.66 -8.86 20.59
C ALA A 166 -20.06 -8.64 21.99
N ALA A 167 -19.32 -9.61 22.52
CA ALA A 167 -18.65 -9.50 23.81
C ALA A 167 -17.30 -8.79 23.77
N SER A 168 -16.75 -8.49 22.57
CA SER A 168 -15.47 -7.82 22.44
C SER A 168 -15.57 -6.35 22.79
N ASN A 169 -14.69 -5.89 23.70
CA ASN A 169 -14.52 -4.47 24.01
C ASN A 169 -13.64 -3.74 22.97
N TYR A 170 -12.93 -4.47 22.13
CA TYR A 170 -12.04 -3.88 21.13
C TYR A 170 -12.80 -3.63 19.83
N VAL A 171 -12.74 -2.38 19.36
CA VAL A 171 -13.32 -1.95 18.08
C VAL A 171 -12.21 -1.82 17.05
N PHE A 172 -12.34 -2.55 15.96
CA PHE A 172 -11.46 -2.46 14.81
C PHE A 172 -12.04 -1.47 13.80
N ARG A 173 -11.18 -0.93 12.95
CA ARG A 173 -11.57 0.02 11.92
C ARG A 173 -11.05 -0.45 10.55
N ALA A 174 -11.94 -0.73 9.63
CA ALA A 174 -11.61 -1.17 8.27
C ALA A 174 -12.06 -0.13 7.24
N PRO A 175 -11.20 0.27 6.28
CA PRO A 175 -11.61 1.14 5.19
C PRO A 175 -12.61 0.43 4.27
N ILE A 176 -13.50 1.20 3.63
CA ILE A 176 -14.56 0.66 2.76
C ILE A 176 -14.18 0.79 1.29
N LEU A 177 -14.00 2.03 0.81
CA LEU A 177 -13.60 2.34 -0.55
C LEU A 177 -12.15 2.84 -0.57
N LEU A 178 -11.39 2.42 -1.55
CA LEU A 178 -10.00 2.82 -1.73
C LEU A 178 -9.81 3.34 -3.16
N VAL A 179 -9.34 4.57 -3.25
CA VAL A 179 -9.01 5.24 -4.50
C VAL A 179 -7.50 5.32 -4.61
N PRO A 180 -6.89 4.72 -5.64
CA PRO A 180 -5.46 4.78 -5.85
C PRO A 180 -5.03 6.21 -6.18
N ILE A 181 -3.93 6.65 -5.59
CA ILE A 181 -3.42 8.02 -5.76
C ILE A 181 -1.94 8.03 -6.12
N GLN A 182 -1.53 9.12 -6.74
CA GLN A 182 -0.14 9.48 -6.96
C GLN A 182 0.17 10.78 -6.22
N LEU A 183 1.34 10.81 -5.60
CA LEU A 183 1.86 11.96 -4.89
C LEU A 183 2.97 12.58 -5.72
N GLU A 184 2.88 13.87 -6.00
CA GLU A 184 3.86 14.60 -6.81
C GLU A 184 4.31 15.86 -6.08
N GLN A 185 5.61 16.12 -6.16
CA GLN A 185 6.22 17.38 -5.74
C GLN A 185 7.32 17.72 -6.74
N ALA A 186 7.19 18.84 -7.45
CA ALA A 186 8.14 19.21 -8.50
C ALA A 186 9.49 19.68 -7.91
N SER A 187 9.47 20.35 -6.75
CA SER A 187 10.68 20.75 -6.03
C SER A 187 10.44 20.79 -4.51
N ALA A 188 11.50 20.83 -3.72
CA ALA A 188 11.41 20.82 -2.25
C ALA A 188 10.68 22.03 -1.65
N VAL A 189 10.54 23.12 -2.41
CA VAL A 189 9.85 24.37 -2.00
C VAL A 189 8.43 24.47 -2.55
N GLU A 190 8.03 23.57 -3.45
CA GLU A 190 6.66 23.56 -3.99
C GLU A 190 5.74 22.67 -3.16
N PRO A 191 4.43 22.95 -3.16
CA PRO A 191 3.47 22.13 -2.46
C PRO A 191 3.40 20.71 -3.05
N TYR A 192 2.99 19.74 -2.25
CA TYR A 192 2.60 18.43 -2.74
C TYR A 192 1.28 18.51 -3.49
N PHE A 193 1.19 17.76 -4.57
CA PHE A 193 -0.05 17.51 -5.30
C PHE A 193 -0.44 16.04 -5.16
N ILE A 194 -1.73 15.81 -4.96
CA ILE A 194 -2.33 14.48 -4.91
C ILE A 194 -3.26 14.35 -6.11
N LYS A 195 -3.00 13.34 -6.93
CA LYS A 195 -3.81 13.00 -8.11
C LYS A 195 -4.42 11.63 -7.94
N SER A 196 -5.61 11.41 -8.48
CA SER A 196 -6.11 10.05 -8.68
C SER A 196 -5.21 9.35 -9.69
N ALA A 197 -4.86 8.10 -9.44
CA ALA A 197 -4.31 7.25 -10.48
C ALA A 197 -5.45 6.82 -11.42
N GLU A 198 -5.11 6.46 -12.67
CA GLU A 198 -6.09 6.06 -13.70
C GLU A 198 -6.74 4.68 -13.43
N ASP A 199 -6.63 4.18 -12.20
CA ASP A 199 -7.15 2.88 -11.80
C ASP A 199 -8.55 3.01 -11.17
N ASP A 200 -9.32 1.93 -11.19
CA ASP A 200 -10.68 1.86 -10.65
C ASP A 200 -10.74 2.03 -9.13
N ILE A 201 -11.87 2.52 -8.64
CA ILE A 201 -12.19 2.56 -7.21
C ILE A 201 -12.35 1.12 -6.69
N ILE A 202 -11.66 0.78 -5.62
CA ILE A 202 -11.63 -0.57 -5.07
C ILE A 202 -12.49 -0.65 -3.80
N VAL A 203 -13.51 -1.50 -3.81
CA VAL A 203 -14.17 -1.95 -2.56
C VAL A 203 -13.20 -2.86 -1.81
N ASN A 204 -12.94 -2.59 -0.53
CA ASN A 204 -11.96 -3.35 0.25
C ASN A 204 -12.18 -4.87 0.17
N PRO A 205 -11.37 -5.58 -0.64
CA PRO A 205 -11.63 -6.98 -0.93
C PRO A 205 -11.28 -7.89 0.25
N THR A 206 -10.30 -7.51 1.05
CA THR A 206 -9.87 -8.31 2.21
C THR A 206 -10.90 -8.26 3.32
N PHE A 207 -11.46 -7.07 3.59
CA PHE A 207 -12.52 -6.92 4.57
C PHE A 207 -13.82 -7.59 4.08
N SER A 208 -14.17 -7.44 2.80
CA SER A 208 -15.35 -8.08 2.21
C SER A 208 -15.26 -9.61 2.33
N TYR A 209 -14.10 -10.20 2.03
CA TYR A 209 -13.88 -11.64 2.18
C TYR A 209 -14.03 -12.10 3.64
N LYS A 210 -13.37 -11.38 4.57
CA LYS A 210 -13.45 -11.71 6.00
C LYS A 210 -14.87 -11.66 6.52
N MET A 211 -15.63 -10.64 6.14
CA MET A 211 -17.04 -10.46 6.56
C MET A 211 -17.93 -11.55 6.00
N ASP A 212 -17.74 -11.91 4.74
CA ASP A 212 -18.49 -13.02 4.12
C ASP A 212 -18.18 -14.35 4.82
N ALA A 213 -16.92 -14.65 5.05
CA ALA A 213 -16.48 -15.91 5.68
C ALA A 213 -16.92 -16.05 7.14
N GLU A 214 -16.86 -14.98 7.94
CA GLU A 214 -17.12 -15.04 9.40
C GLU A 214 -18.55 -14.69 9.78
N HIS A 215 -19.22 -13.82 8.99
CA HIS A 215 -20.52 -13.27 9.34
C HIS A 215 -21.60 -13.43 8.24
N GLY A 216 -21.22 -14.00 7.07
CA GLY A 216 -22.15 -14.14 5.93
C GLY A 216 -22.58 -12.78 5.35
N VAL A 217 -21.75 -11.75 5.49
CA VAL A 217 -22.03 -10.37 5.06
C VAL A 217 -21.02 -9.97 4.01
N LYS A 218 -21.45 -9.86 2.75
CA LYS A 218 -20.62 -9.40 1.65
C LYS A 218 -20.86 -7.92 1.38
N LEU A 219 -19.78 -7.12 1.28
CA LEU A 219 -19.89 -5.73 0.86
C LEU A 219 -20.44 -5.66 -0.57
N PRO A 220 -21.37 -4.72 -0.86
CA PRO A 220 -21.88 -4.53 -2.22
C PRO A 220 -20.77 -4.02 -3.14
N GLU A 221 -20.89 -4.27 -4.43
CA GLU A 221 -20.06 -3.63 -5.46
C GLU A 221 -20.40 -2.14 -5.52
N TYR A 222 -19.40 -1.32 -5.80
CA TYR A 222 -19.57 0.10 -6.06
C TYR A 222 -19.94 0.29 -7.53
N ASN A 223 -21.02 1.02 -7.82
CA ASN A 223 -21.55 1.24 -9.17
C ASN A 223 -21.80 2.74 -9.42
N ASP A 224 -20.83 3.57 -9.14
CA ASP A 224 -20.83 5.02 -9.39
C ASP A 224 -22.01 5.80 -8.79
N GLU A 225 -22.58 5.29 -7.69
CA GLU A 225 -23.71 5.91 -7.01
C GLU A 225 -23.35 7.07 -6.07
N GLY A 226 -22.07 7.40 -5.94
CA GLY A 226 -21.54 8.39 -5.02
C GLY A 226 -21.33 7.87 -3.59
N LEU A 227 -20.44 8.56 -2.85
CA LEU A 227 -19.96 8.09 -1.55
C LEU A 227 -21.09 7.94 -0.52
N THR A 228 -21.90 8.99 -0.34
CA THR A 228 -22.97 9.01 0.67
C THR A 228 -23.96 7.87 0.48
N VAL A 229 -24.41 7.64 -0.76
CA VAL A 229 -25.37 6.57 -1.09
C VAL A 229 -24.75 5.20 -0.81
N TYR A 230 -23.50 5.00 -1.21
CA TYR A 230 -22.81 3.75 -0.99
C TYR A 230 -22.57 3.48 0.51
N LEU A 231 -22.10 4.46 1.28
CA LEU A 231 -21.90 4.30 2.72
C LEU A 231 -23.22 4.01 3.48
N GLU A 232 -24.35 4.59 3.05
CA GLU A 232 -25.65 4.26 3.64
C GLU A 232 -26.10 2.82 3.33
N LYS A 233 -25.78 2.27 2.15
CA LYS A 233 -25.98 0.84 1.84
C LYS A 233 -25.16 -0.03 2.79
N VAL A 234 -23.87 0.28 2.95
CA VAL A 234 -22.98 -0.48 3.86
C VAL A 234 -23.46 -0.37 5.30
N LYS A 235 -23.86 0.82 5.76
CA LYS A 235 -24.38 1.06 7.11
C LYS A 235 -25.61 0.21 7.42
N ARG A 236 -26.58 0.12 6.49
CA ARG A 236 -27.74 -0.75 6.63
C ARG A 236 -27.36 -2.23 6.70
N LEU A 237 -26.36 -2.63 5.92
CA LEU A 237 -25.87 -4.00 5.88
C LEU A 237 -25.26 -4.43 7.21
N VAL A 238 -24.40 -3.58 7.80
CA VAL A 238 -23.67 -3.90 9.03
C VAL A 238 -24.44 -3.57 10.32
N ALA A 239 -25.58 -2.88 10.21
CA ALA A 239 -26.40 -2.50 11.37
C ALA A 239 -26.86 -3.71 12.20
N LYS A 240 -27.12 -4.84 11.55
CA LYS A 240 -27.51 -6.10 12.23
C LYS A 240 -26.41 -6.64 13.15
N LEU A 241 -25.16 -6.29 12.87
CA LEU A 241 -23.98 -6.67 13.66
C LEU A 241 -23.63 -5.61 14.71
N GLN A 242 -24.45 -4.55 14.86
CA GLN A 242 -24.21 -3.41 15.74
C GLN A 242 -22.90 -2.68 15.44
N TRP A 243 -22.46 -2.69 14.18
CA TRP A 243 -21.29 -1.95 13.71
C TRP A 243 -21.70 -0.60 13.17
N THR A 244 -20.76 0.34 13.20
CA THR A 244 -20.98 1.71 12.76
C THR A 244 -20.12 2.03 11.55
N VAL A 245 -20.58 2.99 10.75
CA VAL A 245 -19.85 3.49 9.57
C VAL A 245 -19.61 4.97 9.75
N THR A 246 -18.38 5.42 9.49
CA THR A 246 -17.99 6.84 9.46
C THR A 246 -17.57 7.25 8.06
N ALA A 247 -17.86 8.51 7.69
CA ALA A 247 -17.52 9.07 6.38
C ALA A 247 -16.18 9.86 6.46
N GLU A 248 -15.14 9.23 6.97
CA GLU A 248 -13.80 9.81 7.03
C GLU A 248 -13.05 9.56 5.72
N CYS A 249 -12.11 10.47 5.37
CA CYS A 249 -11.13 10.23 4.31
C CYS A 249 -9.72 10.21 4.92
N LYS A 250 -8.99 9.12 4.70
CA LYS A 250 -7.61 8.94 5.16
C LYS A 250 -6.71 8.58 3.98
N ILE A 251 -5.50 9.12 3.98
CA ILE A 251 -4.46 8.76 3.02
C ILE A 251 -3.43 7.88 3.73
N GLY A 252 -3.03 6.81 3.08
CA GLY A 252 -2.07 5.87 3.64
C GLY A 252 -1.59 4.81 2.64
N ILE A 253 -0.83 3.87 3.18
CA ILE A 253 -0.29 2.74 2.41
C ILE A 253 -1.17 1.51 2.60
N PHE A 254 -1.65 0.96 1.48
CA PHE A 254 -2.46 -0.26 1.43
C PHE A 254 -1.92 -1.20 0.36
N SER A 255 -1.74 -2.46 0.67
CA SER A 255 -1.24 -3.45 -0.28
C SER A 255 -2.30 -4.51 -0.57
N PHE A 256 -2.61 -4.67 -1.83
CA PHE A 256 -3.57 -5.67 -2.33
C PHE A 256 -2.88 -6.90 -2.96
N LEU A 257 -1.55 -6.95 -2.95
CA LEU A 257 -0.79 -8.00 -3.64
C LEU A 257 -1.26 -9.41 -3.24
N LYS A 258 -1.40 -9.66 -1.96
CA LYS A 258 -1.80 -10.99 -1.45
C LYS A 258 -3.23 -11.37 -1.84
N ILE A 259 -4.17 -10.43 -1.80
CA ILE A 259 -5.56 -10.71 -2.18
C ILE A 259 -5.70 -10.92 -3.69
N ASN A 260 -4.92 -10.20 -4.51
CA ASN A 260 -4.90 -10.41 -5.95
C ASN A 260 -4.33 -11.81 -6.28
N MET A 261 -3.25 -12.22 -5.64
CA MET A 261 -2.73 -13.59 -5.76
C MET A 261 -3.77 -14.65 -5.32
N TYR A 262 -4.49 -14.39 -4.23
CA TYR A 262 -5.57 -15.27 -3.78
C TYR A 262 -6.67 -15.42 -4.82
N ARG A 263 -7.13 -14.29 -5.39
CA ARG A 263 -8.16 -14.30 -6.44
C ARG A 263 -7.69 -15.05 -7.68
N ASP A 264 -6.47 -14.77 -8.12
CA ASP A 264 -5.87 -15.47 -9.28
C ASP A 264 -5.84 -16.99 -9.06
N LEU A 265 -5.41 -17.46 -7.87
CA LEU A 265 -5.42 -18.88 -7.53
C LEU A 265 -6.83 -19.48 -7.53
N LYS A 266 -7.86 -18.73 -7.12
CA LYS A 266 -9.25 -19.22 -7.12
C LYS A 266 -9.87 -19.22 -8.51
N ASP A 267 -9.73 -18.11 -9.24
CA ASP A 267 -10.36 -17.91 -10.55
C ASP A 267 -9.71 -18.80 -11.61
N ASN A 268 -8.39 -18.96 -11.56
CA ASN A 268 -7.61 -19.74 -12.51
C ASN A 268 -7.24 -21.16 -12.00
N ALA A 269 -7.88 -21.64 -10.93
CA ALA A 269 -7.56 -22.93 -10.31
C ALA A 269 -7.48 -24.10 -11.31
N LYS A 270 -8.38 -24.15 -12.32
CA LYS A 270 -8.39 -25.20 -13.35
C LYS A 270 -7.15 -25.12 -14.25
N ALA A 271 -6.76 -23.93 -14.68
CA ALA A 271 -5.59 -23.70 -15.53
C ALA A 271 -4.29 -24.01 -14.75
N ILE A 272 -4.22 -23.56 -13.51
CA ILE A 272 -3.09 -23.81 -12.59
C ILE A 272 -2.91 -25.31 -12.35
N LEU A 273 -3.98 -26.04 -12.07
CA LEU A 273 -3.96 -27.51 -11.88
C LEU A 273 -3.73 -28.29 -13.17
N ALA A 274 -3.88 -27.68 -14.35
CA ALA A 274 -3.51 -28.29 -15.62
C ALA A 274 -1.99 -28.34 -15.81
N ASN A 275 -1.23 -27.46 -15.13
CA ASN A 275 0.22 -27.43 -15.20
C ASN A 275 0.85 -28.62 -14.47
N GLN A 276 1.72 -29.36 -15.17
CA GLN A 276 2.35 -30.57 -14.63
C GLN A 276 3.24 -30.30 -13.41
N ASN A 277 4.02 -29.20 -13.43
CA ASN A 277 4.91 -28.83 -12.34
C ASN A 277 4.11 -28.47 -11.08
N VAL A 278 2.97 -27.79 -11.23
CA VAL A 278 2.09 -27.50 -10.09
C VAL A 278 1.52 -28.78 -9.49
N ARG A 279 1.11 -29.75 -10.32
CA ARG A 279 0.64 -31.05 -9.81
C ARG A 279 1.72 -31.81 -9.07
N GLN A 280 2.96 -31.77 -9.55
CA GLN A 280 4.11 -32.35 -8.82
C GLN A 280 4.33 -31.69 -7.47
N LEU A 281 4.28 -30.35 -7.38
CA LEU A 281 4.36 -29.60 -6.12
C LEU A 281 3.21 -29.94 -5.16
N LEU A 282 2.04 -30.22 -5.68
CA LEU A 282 0.89 -30.70 -4.90
C LEU A 282 1.02 -32.16 -4.45
N GLY A 283 2.06 -32.89 -4.90
CA GLY A 283 2.36 -34.27 -4.53
C GLY A 283 1.55 -35.29 -5.30
N GLU A 284 1.03 -34.97 -6.49
CA GLU A 284 0.47 -35.97 -7.41
C GLU A 284 1.63 -36.75 -8.03
N PRO A 285 1.57 -38.11 -8.02
CA PRO A 285 2.57 -38.93 -8.67
C PRO A 285 2.40 -38.74 -10.18
N THR A 286 3.25 -37.95 -10.80
CA THR A 286 3.39 -37.89 -12.25
C THR A 286 4.25 -39.08 -12.66
N GLY A 287 3.72 -39.89 -13.58
CA GLY A 287 4.41 -41.12 -13.97
C GLY A 287 5.85 -40.88 -14.39
N THR A 288 6.73 -41.62 -13.74
CA THR A 288 8.10 -42.03 -14.11
C THR A 288 9.01 -41.05 -14.84
N GLU A 289 8.99 -39.74 -14.57
CA GLU A 289 10.22 -38.99 -14.71
C GLU A 289 10.91 -38.95 -13.34
N LYS A 290 11.99 -39.73 -13.19
CA LYS A 290 12.89 -39.62 -12.07
C LYS A 290 13.27 -38.18 -11.88
N LEU A 291 12.86 -37.58 -10.76
CA LEU A 291 13.49 -36.34 -10.28
C LEU A 291 14.99 -36.66 -10.24
N TYR A 292 15.75 -35.95 -11.06
CA TYR A 292 17.21 -36.09 -11.10
C TYR A 292 17.75 -35.70 -9.73
N GLY A 293 18.14 -36.74 -8.97
CA GLY A 293 18.63 -36.52 -7.62
C GLY A 293 19.43 -37.69 -7.07
N ASP A 294 19.78 -38.76 -7.82
CA ASP A 294 20.55 -39.85 -7.25
C ASP A 294 21.40 -40.70 -8.22
N GLU A 295 21.74 -40.21 -9.37
CA GLU A 295 22.86 -40.79 -10.09
C GLU A 295 23.81 -39.61 -10.46
N GLY A 296 24.93 -39.59 -9.75
CA GLY A 296 26.06 -38.80 -10.14
C GLY A 296 26.47 -39.09 -11.57
N THR A 297 25.93 -38.35 -12.50
CA THR A 297 26.56 -38.17 -13.81
C THR A 297 27.71 -37.20 -13.62
N ALA A 298 28.75 -37.72 -12.92
CA ALA A 298 30.08 -37.21 -13.11
C ALA A 298 30.39 -37.36 -14.61
N GLY A 299 30.47 -36.25 -15.34
CA GLY A 299 31.03 -36.20 -16.67
C GLY A 299 30.06 -36.17 -17.83
N SER A 300 29.11 -35.22 -17.86
CA SER A 300 28.75 -34.64 -19.15
C SER A 300 29.98 -33.88 -19.64
N VAL A 301 30.67 -34.46 -20.62
CA VAL A 301 31.73 -33.75 -21.35
C VAL A 301 31.07 -32.52 -21.94
N MET A 302 31.41 -31.34 -21.42
CA MET A 302 31.00 -30.08 -22.00
C MET A 302 31.33 -30.12 -23.48
N ASP A 303 30.33 -30.00 -24.33
CA ASP A 303 30.59 -29.82 -25.76
C ASP A 303 31.25 -28.44 -25.91
N PRO A 304 32.54 -28.38 -26.32
CA PRO A 304 33.26 -27.12 -26.39
C PRO A 304 32.70 -26.14 -27.44
N LEU A 305 31.63 -26.52 -28.13
CA LEU A 305 31.00 -25.71 -29.18
C LEU A 305 29.68 -25.09 -28.72
N ILE A 306 29.27 -25.21 -27.45
CA ILE A 306 28.07 -24.52 -26.96
C ILE A 306 28.40 -23.06 -26.76
N GLU A 307 27.91 -22.22 -27.63
CA GLU A 307 27.94 -20.77 -27.51
C GLU A 307 26.89 -20.36 -26.48
N LEU A 308 27.33 -19.92 -25.29
CA LEU A 308 26.45 -19.42 -24.24
C LEU A 308 26.34 -17.90 -24.32
N HIS A 309 25.12 -17.38 -24.23
CA HIS A 309 24.83 -15.93 -24.21
C HIS A 309 24.79 -15.42 -22.76
N SER A 310 25.72 -15.89 -21.92
CA SER A 310 25.81 -15.49 -20.53
C SER A 310 26.12 -14.01 -20.39
N VAL A 311 25.37 -13.29 -19.57
CA VAL A 311 25.55 -11.85 -19.27
C VAL A 311 26.44 -11.60 -18.06
N VAL A 312 26.67 -12.64 -17.25
CA VAL A 312 27.60 -12.65 -16.13
C VAL A 312 28.39 -13.94 -16.12
N ASP A 313 29.59 -13.92 -15.53
CA ASP A 313 30.43 -15.11 -15.41
C ASP A 313 29.72 -16.24 -14.67
N ALA A 314 29.93 -17.47 -15.13
CA ALA A 314 29.32 -18.67 -14.56
C ALA A 314 30.37 -19.77 -14.34
N ASP A 315 30.29 -20.46 -13.22
CA ASP A 315 31.08 -21.65 -12.95
C ASP A 315 30.48 -22.89 -13.65
N SER A 316 31.20 -24.00 -13.64
CA SER A 316 30.76 -25.23 -14.31
C SER A 316 29.42 -25.78 -13.81
N SER A 317 29.11 -25.64 -12.53
CA SER A 317 27.85 -26.10 -11.97
C SER A 317 26.68 -25.18 -12.36
N GLN A 318 26.95 -23.90 -12.50
CA GLN A 318 25.99 -22.93 -12.98
C GLN A 318 25.73 -23.13 -14.49
N ILE A 319 26.75 -23.41 -15.30
CA ILE A 319 26.62 -23.73 -16.71
C ILE A 319 25.75 -24.98 -16.90
N GLU A 320 25.95 -26.03 -16.13
CA GLU A 320 25.12 -27.24 -16.17
C GLU A 320 23.64 -26.91 -15.91
N ALA A 321 23.35 -26.08 -14.93
CA ALA A 321 21.99 -25.60 -14.63
C ALA A 321 21.39 -24.77 -15.80
N ILE A 322 22.19 -23.95 -16.45
CA ILE A 322 21.80 -23.17 -17.62
C ILE A 322 21.42 -24.09 -18.80
N GLU A 323 22.26 -25.09 -19.07
CA GLU A 323 21.99 -26.09 -20.13
C GLU A 323 20.75 -26.93 -19.85
N MET A 324 20.55 -27.34 -18.59
CA MET A 324 19.32 -28.03 -18.17
C MET A 324 18.08 -27.18 -18.44
N ALA A 325 18.11 -25.90 -18.09
CA ALA A 325 17.02 -24.97 -18.33
C ALA A 325 16.78 -24.76 -19.84
N LYS A 326 17.86 -24.60 -20.62
CA LYS A 326 17.81 -24.47 -22.09
C LYS A 326 17.16 -25.67 -22.75
N SER A 327 17.44 -26.89 -22.27
CA SER A 327 16.80 -28.13 -22.73
C SER A 327 15.32 -28.28 -22.31
N GLY A 328 14.73 -27.32 -21.58
CA GLY A 328 13.34 -27.33 -21.14
C GLY A 328 13.07 -28.24 -19.93
N LYS A 329 14.10 -28.68 -19.22
CA LYS A 329 13.94 -29.48 -18.00
C LYS A 329 13.52 -28.63 -16.82
N SER A 330 12.66 -29.17 -15.97
CA SER A 330 12.28 -28.58 -14.69
C SER A 330 13.13 -29.16 -13.58
N PHE A 331 13.77 -28.31 -12.78
CA PHE A 331 14.65 -28.71 -11.68
C PHE A 331 14.62 -27.71 -10.53
N VAL A 332 15.18 -28.10 -9.40
CA VAL A 332 15.34 -27.22 -8.22
C VAL A 332 16.80 -26.81 -8.11
N LEU A 333 17.05 -25.49 -8.18
CA LEU A 333 18.37 -24.91 -7.95
C LEU A 333 18.54 -24.59 -6.46
N GLN A 334 19.32 -25.39 -5.76
CA GLN A 334 19.56 -25.25 -4.33
C GLN A 334 21.02 -24.85 -4.07
N GLY A 335 21.24 -23.89 -3.19
CA GLY A 335 22.58 -23.47 -2.75
C GLY A 335 22.52 -22.52 -1.58
N PRO A 336 23.56 -22.43 -0.76
CA PRO A 336 23.70 -21.45 0.31
C PRO A 336 23.63 -20.00 -0.18
N PRO A 337 23.41 -19.00 0.68
CA PRO A 337 23.59 -17.61 0.33
C PRO A 337 25.01 -17.34 -0.22
N GLY A 338 25.12 -16.54 -1.28
CA GLY A 338 26.43 -16.18 -1.89
C GLY A 338 26.96 -17.15 -2.95
N THR A 339 26.27 -18.25 -3.27
CA THR A 339 26.69 -19.22 -4.31
C THR A 339 26.30 -18.84 -5.74
N GLY A 340 25.99 -17.58 -6.02
CA GLY A 340 25.69 -17.12 -7.38
C GLY A 340 24.34 -17.56 -7.95
N LYS A 341 23.36 -18.00 -7.13
CA LYS A 341 22.03 -18.40 -7.62
C LYS A 341 21.36 -17.33 -8.50
N SER A 342 21.43 -16.06 -8.08
CA SER A 342 20.87 -14.95 -8.86
C SER A 342 21.58 -14.78 -10.19
N GLN A 343 22.91 -14.97 -10.24
CA GLN A 343 23.70 -14.94 -11.47
C GLN A 343 23.30 -16.07 -12.41
N THR A 344 23.11 -17.29 -11.86
CA THR A 344 22.62 -18.45 -12.62
C THR A 344 21.24 -18.17 -13.23
N ILE A 345 20.31 -17.64 -12.44
CA ILE A 345 18.97 -17.26 -12.91
C ILE A 345 19.04 -16.20 -14.02
N THR A 346 19.91 -15.19 -13.85
CA THR A 346 20.11 -14.13 -14.87
C THR A 346 20.59 -14.73 -16.19
N ASN A 347 21.56 -15.64 -16.15
CA ASN A 347 22.06 -16.32 -17.35
C ASN A 347 21.01 -17.26 -17.95
N ILE A 348 20.23 -17.99 -17.15
CA ILE A 348 19.11 -18.81 -17.65
C ILE A 348 18.09 -17.94 -18.40
N ILE A 349 17.77 -16.77 -17.88
CA ILE A 349 16.84 -15.83 -18.55
C ILE A 349 17.46 -15.36 -19.88
N ALA A 350 18.74 -14.97 -19.88
CA ALA A 350 19.44 -14.52 -21.08
C ALA A 350 19.45 -15.58 -22.18
N GLU A 351 19.78 -16.83 -21.82
CA GLU A 351 19.75 -17.96 -22.75
C GLU A 351 18.35 -18.27 -23.30
N CYS A 352 17.36 -18.28 -22.41
CA CYS A 352 15.96 -18.50 -22.83
C CYS A 352 15.47 -17.40 -23.78
N LEU A 353 15.82 -16.14 -23.53
CA LEU A 353 15.49 -15.03 -24.41
C LEU A 353 16.22 -15.13 -25.77
N SER A 354 17.51 -15.50 -25.76
CA SER A 354 18.28 -15.73 -26.97
C SER A 354 17.67 -16.83 -27.86
N ASP A 355 17.15 -17.89 -27.23
CA ASP A 355 16.45 -18.99 -27.93
C ASP A 355 14.99 -18.63 -28.32
N GLY A 356 14.54 -17.39 -28.09
CA GLY A 356 13.18 -16.93 -28.40
C GLY A 356 12.09 -17.55 -27.51
N LYS A 357 12.45 -18.11 -26.36
CA LYS A 357 11.48 -18.61 -25.37
C LYS A 357 10.82 -17.43 -24.65
N LYS A 358 9.51 -17.55 -24.40
CA LYS A 358 8.70 -16.54 -23.72
C LYS A 358 8.35 -17.00 -22.32
#